data_ab29abe7e6390411ff8949b404794130
#
_entry.id   ab29abe7e6390411ff8949b404794130
#
_cell.length_a   1.000
_cell.length_b   1.000
_cell.length_c   1.000
_cell.angle_alpha   90.00
_cell.angle_beta   90.00
_cell.angle_gamma   90.00
#
_symmetry.space_group_name_H-M   'P 1'
#
loop_
_entity.id
_entity.type
_entity.pdbx_description
1 polymer ?
#
loop_
_entity_poly.entity_id
_entity_poly.type
_entity_poly.pdbx_seq_one_letter_code
_entity_poly.pdbx_strand_id
1 'polypeptide(L)'
;MVASVLAGLAAPVEAAPNQKQSGAGMKAGSVAYQPLSYSEVPGWERDDHAAALKAFQKSCERVLAAARERTSADKLAPPPPGLIEACTAAQKLPAAVGKTQAKLFFERHFVPNRLSHAGPQGLVTGYYEPLIEGSRKPEGRFQTPTYRRPPDLVNLVDETERAVSGQTLTHARKTEKGIEPYFTRAEIDGGSLKGKGLELVYVADPVDLFFMQIQGSGRVKLTDGSIIRLHYDGKNGHPYSSIGRYLIEKGILAADKMSLSALSNWLKADPERGKKIMWQNASYVFFRELKGSEAGAARGAMNAPLTPGRSLAIDTAFHVLGSPIFVNGSDMLHVDKSGSFNRLMIAQDVGSAIRGPERGDIYFGSGDAAGRLAGVTKHAAKFIVLLPKSPPAEAETAPSFGLTTVVKTRR
;
A
#
# COMPACT_ATOMS: atom_id res chain seq x y z
N MET A 1 -0.23 -5.93 2.29
CA MET A 1 -1.38 -5.84 1.39
C MET A 1 -0.98 -6.25 -0.01
N VAL A 2 -1.80 -7.04 -0.65
CA VAL A 2 -1.49 -7.59 -1.97
C VAL A 2 -2.37 -6.85 -2.96
N ALA A 3 -1.77 -6.03 -3.77
CA ALA A 3 -2.49 -5.27 -4.78
C ALA A 3 -2.53 -6.02 -6.11
N SER A 4 -3.64 -5.89 -6.75
CA SER A 4 -3.91 -6.09 -8.17
C SER A 4 -3.66 -7.46 -8.80
N VAL A 5 -4.76 -8.12 -9.10
CA VAL A 5 -4.85 -9.36 -9.92
C VAL A 5 -4.25 -9.20 -11.33
N LEU A 6 -4.03 -7.96 -11.78
CA LEU A 6 -3.67 -7.63 -13.17
C LEU A 6 -2.25 -7.04 -13.36
N ALA A 7 -1.38 -7.08 -12.34
CA ALA A 7 -0.03 -6.56 -12.49
C ALA A 7 0.83 -7.47 -13.39
N GLY A 8 1.01 -7.07 -14.61
CA GLY A 8 2.07 -7.51 -15.50
C GLY A 8 1.67 -8.22 -16.78
N LEU A 9 1.46 -7.45 -17.81
CA LEU A 9 1.87 -7.67 -19.21
C LEU A 9 1.77 -6.31 -19.90
N ALA A 10 2.90 -5.66 -20.12
CA ALA A 10 3.00 -4.63 -21.13
C ALA A 10 3.04 -5.35 -22.49
N ALA A 11 2.10 -5.07 -23.36
CA ALA A 11 2.24 -5.37 -24.78
C ALA A 11 3.40 -4.52 -25.34
N PRO A 12 4.17 -5.00 -26.33
CA PRO A 12 5.19 -4.18 -26.97
C PRO A 12 4.48 -3.04 -27.70
N VAL A 13 4.71 -1.80 -27.27
CA VAL A 13 4.38 -0.61 -28.02
C VAL A 13 5.54 -0.40 -29.00
N GLU A 14 5.24 -0.37 -30.30
CA GLU A 14 6.19 0.00 -31.34
C GLU A 14 6.88 1.34 -31.03
N ALA A 15 8.17 1.35 -31.16
CA ALA A 15 9.03 2.49 -30.86
C ALA A 15 8.86 3.60 -31.89
N ALA A 16 8.44 4.78 -31.45
CA ALA A 16 8.59 6.02 -32.19
C ALA A 16 10.08 6.47 -32.19
N PRO A 17 10.56 7.18 -33.22
CA PRO A 17 11.99 7.37 -33.46
C PRO A 17 12.67 8.30 -32.45
N ASN A 18 13.85 7.89 -32.09
CA ASN A 18 14.85 8.46 -31.19
C ASN A 18 15.04 9.96 -31.29
N GLN A 19 14.78 10.72 -30.25
CA GLN A 19 15.47 11.96 -29.95
C GLN A 19 16.59 11.66 -28.92
N LYS A 20 17.84 11.76 -29.41
CA LYS A 20 19.05 11.68 -28.57
C LYS A 20 19.06 12.87 -27.59
N GLN A 21 18.77 12.62 -26.31
CA GLN A 21 19.22 13.47 -25.23
C GLN A 21 20.34 12.73 -24.47
N SER A 22 21.50 13.39 -24.42
CA SER A 22 22.68 12.96 -23.69
C SER A 22 22.43 12.95 -22.19
N GLY A 23 22.05 11.80 -21.64
CA GLY A 23 21.96 11.55 -20.20
C GLY A 23 23.05 10.57 -19.80
N ALA A 24 23.90 10.95 -18.85
CA ALA A 24 24.81 10.02 -18.19
C ALA A 24 24.00 8.81 -17.69
N GLY A 25 24.41 7.60 -18.06
CA GLY A 25 23.66 6.36 -17.79
C GLY A 25 23.43 6.16 -16.30
N MET A 26 22.17 6.24 -15.86
CA MET A 26 21.78 5.93 -14.48
C MET A 26 21.92 4.42 -14.24
N LYS A 27 22.53 4.04 -13.12
CA LYS A 27 22.60 2.64 -12.69
C LYS A 27 21.18 2.10 -12.46
N ALA A 28 20.93 0.84 -12.81
CA ALA A 28 19.65 0.19 -12.53
C ALA A 28 19.33 0.29 -11.03
N GLY A 29 18.13 0.78 -10.69
CA GLY A 29 17.67 0.98 -9.29
C GLY A 29 17.96 2.37 -8.70
N SER A 30 18.72 3.25 -9.38
CA SER A 30 18.90 4.64 -8.94
C SER A 30 17.71 5.52 -9.34
N VAL A 31 17.31 6.42 -8.43
CA VAL A 31 16.27 7.43 -8.66
C VAL A 31 16.89 8.80 -8.46
N ALA A 32 16.70 9.70 -9.42
CA ALA A 32 17.06 11.10 -9.28
C ALA A 32 15.79 11.94 -9.03
N TYR A 33 15.93 12.94 -8.18
CA TYR A 33 14.88 13.90 -7.85
C TYR A 33 15.24 15.24 -8.47
N GLN A 34 14.36 15.76 -9.32
CA GLN A 34 14.50 17.09 -9.93
C GLN A 34 13.48 18.03 -9.31
N PRO A 35 13.89 19.04 -8.53
CA PRO A 35 12.97 20.02 -7.97
C PRO A 35 12.21 20.76 -9.09
N LEU A 36 10.92 21.03 -8.80
CA LEU A 36 10.01 21.79 -9.64
C LEU A 36 9.45 22.98 -8.85
N SER A 37 9.00 24.01 -9.58
CA SER A 37 8.03 24.97 -9.03
C SER A 37 6.63 24.35 -9.06
N TYR A 38 5.73 24.80 -8.22
CA TYR A 38 4.35 24.31 -8.21
C TYR A 38 3.59 24.66 -9.50
N SER A 39 3.98 25.71 -10.20
CA SER A 39 3.44 26.08 -11.52
C SER A 39 3.79 25.05 -12.62
N GLU A 40 4.83 24.24 -12.43
CA GLU A 40 5.23 23.17 -13.34
C GLU A 40 4.53 21.84 -13.03
N VAL A 41 3.76 21.75 -11.93
CA VAL A 41 3.01 20.54 -11.55
C VAL A 41 1.67 20.52 -12.31
N PRO A 42 1.45 19.61 -13.29
CA PRO A 42 0.26 19.62 -14.11
C PRO A 42 -1.01 19.40 -13.29
N GLY A 43 -1.92 20.35 -13.29
CA GLY A 43 -3.21 20.23 -12.59
C GLY A 43 -3.16 20.52 -11.09
N TRP A 44 -2.03 20.99 -10.55
CA TRP A 44 -1.89 21.37 -9.13
C TRP A 44 -3.00 22.32 -8.68
N GLU A 45 -3.23 23.40 -9.43
CA GLU A 45 -4.23 24.44 -9.09
C GLU A 45 -5.68 23.91 -9.01
N ARG A 46 -5.98 22.81 -9.68
CA ARG A 46 -7.34 22.26 -9.78
C ARG A 46 -7.64 21.16 -8.78
N ASP A 47 -6.62 20.65 -8.08
CA ASP A 47 -6.82 19.55 -7.13
C ASP A 47 -7.57 20.00 -5.87
N ASP A 48 -8.23 19.06 -5.22
CA ASP A 48 -8.85 19.26 -3.91
C ASP A 48 -7.81 19.03 -2.79
N HIS A 49 -6.98 20.05 -2.57
CA HIS A 49 -5.96 20.00 -1.52
C HIS A 49 -6.54 19.85 -0.11
N ALA A 50 -7.79 20.28 0.12
CA ALA A 50 -8.44 20.10 1.42
C ALA A 50 -8.68 18.61 1.71
N ALA A 51 -9.12 17.84 0.71
CA ALA A 51 -9.26 16.39 0.82
C ALA A 51 -7.89 15.69 1.03
N ALA A 52 -6.84 16.16 0.36
CA ALA A 52 -5.48 15.66 0.54
C ALA A 52 -4.94 15.98 1.94
N LEU A 53 -5.15 17.19 2.45
CA LEU A 53 -4.71 17.58 3.79
C LEU A 53 -5.41 16.78 4.88
N LYS A 54 -6.70 16.51 4.73
CA LYS A 54 -7.45 15.64 5.65
C LYS A 54 -6.88 14.21 5.68
N ALA A 55 -6.47 13.66 4.53
CA ALA A 55 -5.80 12.36 4.47
C ALA A 55 -4.40 12.42 5.09
N PHE A 56 -3.67 13.51 4.88
CA PHE A 56 -2.36 13.76 5.48
C PHE A 56 -2.43 13.85 7.00
N GLN A 57 -3.38 14.59 7.56
CA GLN A 57 -3.59 14.70 9.02
C GLN A 57 -3.80 13.32 9.67
N LYS A 58 -4.57 12.43 9.03
CA LYS A 58 -4.74 11.04 9.51
C LYS A 58 -3.43 10.25 9.54
N SER A 59 -2.53 10.50 8.59
CA SER A 59 -1.19 9.88 8.56
C SER A 59 -0.29 10.46 9.65
N CYS A 60 -0.43 11.75 9.92
CA CYS A 60 0.43 12.47 10.86
C CYS A 60 0.37 11.91 12.29
N GLU A 61 -0.78 11.40 12.74
CA GLU A 61 -0.87 10.71 14.03
C GLU A 61 0.13 9.55 14.11
N ARG A 62 0.24 8.78 13.03
CA ARG A 62 1.14 7.61 12.96
C ARG A 62 2.58 7.99 12.73
N VAL A 63 2.83 9.02 11.90
CA VAL A 63 4.19 9.57 11.69
C VAL A 63 4.77 10.09 13.01
N LEU A 64 3.98 10.85 13.77
CA LEU A 64 4.42 11.41 15.05
C LEU A 64 4.57 10.34 16.14
N ALA A 65 3.71 9.31 16.15
CA ALA A 65 3.87 8.15 17.03
C ALA A 65 5.16 7.40 16.72
N ALA A 66 5.40 7.06 15.45
CA ALA A 66 6.63 6.38 15.01
C ALA A 66 7.91 7.16 15.35
N ALA A 67 7.85 8.50 15.30
CA ALA A 67 8.99 9.34 15.68
C ALA A 67 9.29 9.32 17.20
N ARG A 68 8.25 9.12 18.04
CA ARG A 68 8.36 9.12 19.50
C ARG A 68 8.67 7.74 20.10
N GLU A 69 8.05 6.69 19.54
CA GLU A 69 8.05 5.34 20.10
C GLU A 69 9.15 4.44 19.51
N ARG A 70 10.03 5.00 18.72
CA ARG A 70 11.07 4.25 18.00
C ARG A 70 11.99 3.49 18.94
N THR A 71 12.17 2.21 18.64
CA THR A 71 13.17 1.33 19.26
C THR A 71 14.26 0.96 18.27
N SER A 72 15.39 0.45 18.77
CA SER A 72 16.46 -0.11 17.92
C SER A 72 16.03 -1.31 17.06
N ALA A 73 14.85 -1.89 17.35
CA ALA A 73 14.26 -3.00 16.61
C ALA A 73 13.43 -2.55 15.41
N ASP A 74 13.16 -1.24 15.24
CA ASP A 74 12.34 -0.72 14.14
C ASP A 74 13.15 -0.68 12.84
N LYS A 75 12.76 -1.50 11.89
CA LYS A 75 13.44 -1.72 10.60
C LYS A 75 13.05 -0.73 9.50
N LEU A 76 11.93 -0.03 9.64
CA LEU A 76 11.58 1.07 8.72
C LEU A 76 12.46 2.28 9.01
N ALA A 77 12.91 2.96 7.96
CA ALA A 77 13.61 4.22 8.13
C ALA A 77 12.75 5.22 8.93
N PRO A 78 13.36 6.05 9.81
CA PRO A 78 12.62 7.06 10.55
C PRO A 78 11.94 8.02 9.59
N PRO A 79 10.78 8.59 9.98
CA PRO A 79 10.25 9.70 9.24
C PRO A 79 11.27 10.83 9.16
N PRO A 80 11.48 11.45 7.99
CA PRO A 80 12.40 12.59 7.86
C PRO A 80 11.98 13.75 8.80
N PRO A 81 12.94 14.49 9.38
CA PRO A 81 12.64 15.61 10.30
C PRO A 81 11.63 16.61 9.74
N GLY A 82 11.77 17.02 8.48
CA GLY A 82 10.81 17.93 7.84
C GLY A 82 9.40 17.34 7.67
N LEU A 83 9.25 16.01 7.57
CA LEU A 83 7.93 15.38 7.57
C LEU A 83 7.30 15.41 8.97
N ILE A 84 8.11 15.22 10.01
CA ILE A 84 7.67 15.34 11.41
C ILE A 84 7.20 16.78 11.68
N GLU A 85 7.95 17.76 11.23
CA GLU A 85 7.59 19.18 11.35
C GLU A 85 6.29 19.51 10.60
N ALA A 86 6.16 19.09 9.34
CA ALA A 86 4.94 19.26 8.56
C ALA A 86 3.75 18.58 9.25
N CYS A 87 3.92 17.38 9.79
CA CYS A 87 2.88 16.69 10.53
C CYS A 87 2.50 17.44 11.82
N THR A 88 3.47 17.97 12.55
CA THR A 88 3.22 18.79 13.76
C THR A 88 2.43 20.04 13.40
N ALA A 89 2.75 20.70 12.30
CA ALA A 89 2.00 21.84 11.80
C ALA A 89 0.58 21.46 11.35
N ALA A 90 0.42 20.33 10.64
CA ALA A 90 -0.88 19.86 10.17
C ALA A 90 -1.85 19.54 11.32
N GLN A 91 -1.35 18.99 12.44
CA GLN A 91 -2.18 18.67 13.62
C GLN A 91 -2.68 19.94 14.38
N LYS A 92 -2.06 21.09 14.15
CA LYS A 92 -2.51 22.38 14.72
C LYS A 92 -3.62 23.03 13.88
N LEU A 93 -3.86 22.57 12.66
CA LEU A 93 -4.91 23.06 11.79
C LEU A 93 -6.28 22.47 12.19
N PRO A 94 -7.37 23.22 12.00
CA PRO A 94 -8.71 22.68 12.24
C PRO A 94 -9.03 21.53 11.30
N ALA A 95 -10.00 20.69 11.68
CA ALA A 95 -10.43 19.55 10.86
C ALA A 95 -11.04 19.97 9.50
N ALA A 96 -11.61 21.17 9.42
CA ALA A 96 -12.15 21.75 8.20
C ALA A 96 -11.25 22.92 7.75
N VAL A 97 -10.41 22.68 6.78
CA VAL A 97 -9.52 23.66 6.14
C VAL A 97 -9.99 23.90 4.72
N GLY A 98 -10.09 25.16 4.32
CA GLY A 98 -10.45 25.55 2.95
C GLY A 98 -9.39 25.14 1.92
N LYS A 99 -9.78 24.95 0.65
CA LYS A 99 -8.89 24.49 -0.43
C LYS A 99 -7.63 25.34 -0.58
N THR A 100 -7.77 26.67 -0.56
CA THR A 100 -6.64 27.61 -0.67
C THR A 100 -5.66 27.47 0.49
N GLN A 101 -6.17 27.39 1.72
CA GLN A 101 -5.32 27.23 2.90
C GLN A 101 -4.61 25.88 2.90
N ALA A 102 -5.29 24.81 2.48
CA ALA A 102 -4.70 23.49 2.35
C ALA A 102 -3.61 23.45 1.25
N LYS A 103 -3.83 24.11 0.11
CA LYS A 103 -2.83 24.28 -0.94
C LYS A 103 -1.59 25.00 -0.40
N LEU A 104 -1.77 26.16 0.23
CA LEU A 104 -0.68 26.93 0.82
C LEU A 104 0.09 26.14 1.89
N PHE A 105 -0.60 25.26 2.64
CA PHE A 105 0.06 24.36 3.58
C PHE A 105 1.08 23.47 2.88
N PHE A 106 0.69 22.76 1.80
CA PHE A 106 1.63 21.90 1.08
C PHE A 106 2.75 22.70 0.43
N GLU A 107 2.46 23.85 -0.18
CA GLU A 107 3.46 24.73 -0.80
C GLU A 107 4.47 25.29 0.22
N ARG A 108 4.03 25.53 1.45
CA ARG A 108 4.90 26.00 2.53
C ARG A 108 5.85 24.93 3.03
N HIS A 109 5.37 23.68 3.20
CA HIS A 109 6.11 22.63 3.88
C HIS A 109 6.84 21.66 2.96
N PHE A 110 6.57 21.68 1.66
CA PHE A 110 7.13 20.71 0.72
C PHE A 110 7.67 21.39 -0.54
N VAL A 111 8.55 20.63 -1.24
CA VAL A 111 9.05 20.95 -2.58
C VAL A 111 8.65 19.82 -3.51
N PRO A 112 7.95 20.08 -4.62
CA PRO A 112 7.63 19.05 -5.60
C PRO A 112 8.89 18.63 -6.35
N ASN A 113 9.05 17.33 -6.57
CA ASN A 113 10.20 16.77 -7.27
C ASN A 113 9.73 15.77 -8.31
N ARG A 114 10.16 15.93 -9.55
CA ARG A 114 10.00 14.94 -10.62
C ARG A 114 10.97 13.81 -10.39
N LEU A 115 10.46 12.57 -10.55
CA LEU A 115 11.30 11.38 -10.54
C LEU A 115 11.90 11.11 -11.92
N SER A 116 13.17 10.68 -11.94
CA SER A 116 13.84 10.11 -13.11
C SER A 116 14.50 8.80 -12.72
N HIS A 117 14.27 7.74 -13.48
CA HIS A 117 14.81 6.41 -13.24
C HIS A 117 14.93 5.63 -14.56
N ALA A 118 15.80 4.60 -14.57
CA ALA A 118 15.97 3.70 -15.72
C ALA A 118 14.98 2.54 -15.77
N GLY A 119 14.03 2.50 -14.82
CA GLY A 119 13.02 1.44 -14.71
C GLY A 119 11.88 1.59 -15.73
N PRO A 120 10.91 0.67 -15.70
CA PRO A 120 9.73 0.71 -16.56
C PRO A 120 8.88 1.96 -16.31
N GLN A 121 8.06 2.30 -17.30
CA GLN A 121 7.10 3.40 -17.20
C GLN A 121 6.25 3.26 -15.92
N GLY A 122 5.98 4.37 -15.26
CA GLY A 122 5.16 4.41 -14.07
C GLY A 122 3.75 3.87 -14.31
N LEU A 123 3.22 3.17 -13.31
CA LEU A 123 1.94 2.46 -13.40
C LEU A 123 1.14 2.64 -12.12
N VAL A 124 -0.12 3.03 -12.28
CA VAL A 124 -1.11 2.98 -11.20
C VAL A 124 -2.16 1.91 -11.45
N THR A 125 -2.53 1.24 -10.39
CA THR A 125 -3.67 0.30 -10.34
C THR A 125 -4.61 0.72 -9.22
N GLY A 126 -5.67 -0.04 -8.98
CA GLY A 126 -6.64 0.26 -7.94
C GLY A 126 -6.88 -0.91 -7.00
N TYR A 127 -7.19 -0.59 -5.75
CA TYR A 127 -7.65 -1.56 -4.76
C TYR A 127 -8.83 -0.99 -3.96
N TYR A 128 -9.53 -1.87 -3.29
CA TYR A 128 -10.74 -1.52 -2.53
C TYR A 128 -10.94 -2.49 -1.37
N GLU A 129 -11.89 -2.20 -0.52
CA GLU A 129 -12.31 -3.10 0.55
C GLU A 129 -13.62 -3.80 0.15
N PRO A 130 -13.61 -5.10 -0.19
CA PRO A 130 -14.81 -5.84 -0.57
C PRO A 130 -15.78 -5.98 0.61
N LEU A 131 -17.07 -6.15 0.30
CA LEU A 131 -18.10 -6.59 1.23
C LEU A 131 -18.59 -7.97 0.79
N ILE A 132 -18.40 -8.97 1.64
CA ILE A 132 -18.80 -10.34 1.38
C ILE A 132 -19.77 -10.82 2.47
N GLU A 133 -20.45 -11.94 2.25
CA GLU A 133 -21.37 -12.52 3.22
C GLU A 133 -20.69 -13.61 4.05
N GLY A 134 -21.05 -13.70 5.33
CA GLY A 134 -20.46 -14.68 6.23
C GLY A 134 -21.32 -15.01 7.46
N SER A 135 -20.86 -15.99 8.21
CA SER A 135 -21.43 -16.41 9.50
C SER A 135 -20.33 -16.62 10.54
N ARG A 136 -20.65 -16.47 11.81
CA ARG A 136 -19.74 -16.81 12.93
C ARG A 136 -19.55 -18.32 13.08
N LYS A 137 -20.44 -19.12 12.50
CA LYS A 137 -20.45 -20.59 12.60
C LYS A 137 -20.50 -21.20 11.19
N PRO A 138 -20.01 -22.43 11.02
CA PRO A 138 -20.20 -23.18 9.77
C PRO A 138 -21.68 -23.61 9.68
N GLU A 139 -22.46 -22.94 8.84
CA GLU A 139 -23.89 -23.20 8.65
C GLU A 139 -24.31 -22.95 7.19
N GLY A 140 -25.24 -23.75 6.69
CA GLY A 140 -25.77 -23.62 5.33
C GLY A 140 -24.66 -23.50 4.28
N ARG A 141 -24.65 -22.39 3.52
CA ARG A 141 -23.63 -22.09 2.49
C ARG A 141 -22.31 -21.54 3.07
N PHE A 142 -22.28 -21.17 4.34
CA PHE A 142 -21.10 -20.59 4.99
C PHE A 142 -20.18 -21.68 5.49
N GLN A 143 -19.32 -22.22 4.62
CA GLN A 143 -18.44 -23.35 4.93
C GLN A 143 -16.95 -23.01 4.79
N THR A 144 -16.59 -21.88 4.18
CA THR A 144 -15.19 -21.51 3.94
C THR A 144 -14.67 -20.66 5.09
N PRO A 145 -13.73 -21.17 5.93
CA PRO A 145 -13.21 -20.44 7.08
C PRO A 145 -12.25 -19.34 6.67
N THR A 146 -12.34 -18.18 7.34
CA THR A 146 -11.28 -17.19 7.39
C THR A 146 -10.48 -17.39 8.67
N TYR A 147 -9.15 -17.33 8.60
CA TYR A 147 -8.31 -17.63 9.75
C TYR A 147 -7.65 -16.37 10.32
N ARG A 148 -7.55 -16.32 11.66
CA ARG A 148 -6.65 -15.42 12.36
C ARG A 148 -5.19 -15.85 12.18
N ARG A 149 -4.29 -14.94 12.47
CA ARG A 149 -2.86 -15.24 12.46
C ARG A 149 -2.54 -16.38 13.43
N PRO A 150 -1.92 -17.47 12.96
CA PRO A 150 -1.51 -18.57 13.83
C PRO A 150 -0.37 -18.15 14.79
N PRO A 151 -0.34 -18.69 16.01
CA PRO A 151 0.67 -18.33 17.02
C PRO A 151 2.08 -18.84 16.67
N ASP A 152 2.19 -19.87 15.83
CA ASP A 152 3.44 -20.44 15.33
C ASP A 152 3.98 -19.72 14.09
N LEU A 153 3.28 -18.70 13.58
CA LEU A 153 3.72 -17.90 12.43
C LEU A 153 4.68 -16.82 12.90
N VAL A 154 5.94 -16.88 12.47
CA VAL A 154 6.98 -15.90 12.76
C VAL A 154 7.32 -15.06 11.53
N ASN A 155 7.69 -13.79 11.76
CA ASN A 155 8.19 -12.91 10.70
C ASN A 155 9.68 -13.17 10.49
N LEU A 156 10.09 -13.31 9.24
CA LEU A 156 11.49 -13.41 8.85
C LEU A 156 11.94 -12.05 8.33
N VAL A 157 12.94 -11.48 8.94
CA VAL A 157 13.18 -10.06 8.84
C VAL A 157 14.45 -9.72 8.08
N ASP A 158 15.53 -10.47 8.24
CA ASP A 158 16.77 -10.30 7.48
C ASP A 158 16.87 -11.29 6.31
N GLU A 159 17.85 -11.07 5.42
CA GLU A 159 18.03 -11.92 4.24
C GLU A 159 18.41 -13.36 4.60
N THR A 160 19.16 -13.54 5.68
CA THR A 160 19.61 -14.85 6.19
C THR A 160 18.41 -15.63 6.72
N GLU A 161 17.56 -14.98 7.54
CA GLU A 161 16.33 -15.61 8.05
C GLU A 161 15.35 -15.97 6.93
N ARG A 162 15.33 -15.17 5.84
CA ARG A 162 14.42 -15.40 4.70
C ARG A 162 14.78 -16.62 3.85
N ALA A 163 16.01 -17.09 3.92
CA ALA A 163 16.46 -18.28 3.19
C ALA A 163 16.05 -19.55 3.96
N VAL A 164 14.78 -19.95 3.82
CA VAL A 164 14.24 -21.15 4.49
C VAL A 164 14.03 -22.26 3.50
N SER A 165 14.71 -23.40 3.71
CA SER A 165 14.56 -24.58 2.87
C SER A 165 14.72 -24.29 1.37
N GLY A 166 15.67 -23.42 0.99
CA GLY A 166 15.95 -23.03 -0.40
C GLY A 166 14.92 -22.06 -1.01
N GLN A 167 14.03 -21.50 -0.21
CA GLN A 167 13.03 -20.49 -0.63
C GLN A 167 13.26 -19.16 0.08
N THR A 168 12.97 -18.05 -0.59
CA THR A 168 12.97 -16.73 0.03
C THR A 168 11.58 -16.42 0.57
N LEU A 169 11.40 -16.55 1.88
CA LEU A 169 10.13 -16.35 2.57
C LEU A 169 10.14 -15.07 3.43
N THR A 170 8.98 -14.48 3.66
CA THR A 170 8.81 -13.33 4.55
C THR A 170 8.28 -13.72 5.93
N HIS A 171 7.71 -14.92 6.02
CA HIS A 171 7.18 -15.51 7.24
C HIS A 171 7.42 -17.01 7.15
N ALA A 172 7.50 -17.67 8.31
CA ALA A 172 7.68 -19.11 8.39
C ALA A 172 6.99 -19.67 9.63
N ARG A 173 6.96 -20.97 9.77
CA ARG A 173 6.44 -21.67 10.92
C ARG A 173 7.58 -21.99 11.91
N LYS A 174 7.39 -21.64 13.17
CA LYS A 174 8.26 -22.09 14.25
C LYS A 174 7.79 -23.47 14.74
N THR A 175 8.67 -24.45 14.70
CA THR A 175 8.44 -25.81 15.16
C THR A 175 9.49 -26.22 16.19
N GLU A 176 9.35 -27.37 16.80
CA GLU A 176 10.38 -27.93 17.70
C GLU A 176 11.70 -28.22 16.96
N LYS A 177 11.64 -28.46 15.66
CA LYS A 177 12.80 -28.72 14.79
C LYS A 177 13.44 -27.43 14.23
N GLY A 178 12.87 -26.26 14.52
CA GLY A 178 13.35 -24.98 14.03
C GLY A 178 12.36 -24.23 13.16
N ILE A 179 12.85 -23.49 12.18
CA ILE A 179 12.04 -22.66 11.26
C ILE A 179 11.81 -23.45 9.97
N GLU A 180 10.54 -23.62 9.62
CA GLU A 180 10.09 -24.33 8.41
C GLU A 180 9.16 -23.45 7.58
N PRO A 181 9.04 -23.66 6.23
CA PRO A 181 8.03 -22.99 5.44
C PRO A 181 6.64 -23.18 6.04
N TYR A 182 5.83 -22.13 6.03
CA TYR A 182 4.44 -22.27 6.44
C TYR A 182 3.64 -23.04 5.38
N PHE A 183 2.46 -23.51 5.74
CA PHE A 183 1.57 -24.20 4.81
C PHE A 183 1.23 -23.30 3.62
N THR A 184 1.22 -23.86 2.42
CA THR A 184 0.73 -23.22 1.21
C THR A 184 -0.79 -22.99 1.27
N ARG A 185 -1.33 -22.17 0.37
CA ARG A 185 -2.78 -22.03 0.20
C ARG A 185 -3.46 -23.40 0.02
N ALA A 186 -2.94 -24.25 -0.85
CA ALA A 186 -3.54 -25.56 -1.12
C ALA A 186 -3.63 -26.43 0.13
N GLU A 187 -2.60 -26.43 0.97
CA GLU A 187 -2.58 -27.19 2.25
C GLU A 187 -3.56 -26.56 3.27
N ILE A 188 -3.64 -25.24 3.36
CA ILE A 188 -4.58 -24.53 4.26
C ILE A 188 -6.01 -24.82 3.83
N ASP A 189 -6.33 -24.66 2.55
CA ASP A 189 -7.66 -24.96 1.99
C ASP A 189 -7.98 -26.47 2.09
N GLY A 190 -6.95 -27.32 2.10
CA GLY A 190 -7.03 -28.77 2.36
C GLY A 190 -7.24 -29.15 3.82
N GLY A 191 -7.19 -28.15 4.74
CA GLY A 191 -7.55 -28.36 6.16
C GLY A 191 -6.39 -28.42 7.14
N SER A 192 -5.15 -28.02 6.77
CA SER A 192 -3.98 -28.02 7.69
C SER A 192 -4.18 -27.16 8.94
N LEU A 193 -5.16 -26.24 8.95
CA LEU A 193 -5.51 -25.41 10.09
C LEU A 193 -6.83 -25.80 10.77
N LYS A 194 -7.54 -26.80 10.26
CA LYS A 194 -8.82 -27.27 10.81
C LYS A 194 -8.65 -27.76 12.24
N GLY A 195 -9.57 -27.36 13.13
CA GLY A 195 -9.59 -27.78 14.53
C GLY A 195 -8.55 -27.09 15.43
N LYS A 196 -7.82 -26.09 14.91
CA LYS A 196 -6.87 -25.30 15.72
C LYS A 196 -7.48 -24.09 16.41
N GLY A 197 -8.79 -23.86 16.26
CA GLY A 197 -9.51 -22.72 16.88
C GLY A 197 -9.09 -21.36 16.31
N LEU A 198 -8.67 -21.33 15.05
CA LEU A 198 -8.17 -20.14 14.39
C LEU A 198 -9.23 -19.42 13.53
N GLU A 199 -10.40 -20.00 13.39
CA GLU A 199 -11.49 -19.50 12.57
C GLU A 199 -12.06 -18.20 13.15
N LEU A 200 -12.20 -17.17 12.31
CA LEU A 200 -12.83 -15.89 12.65
C LEU A 200 -14.31 -15.88 12.25
N VAL A 201 -14.56 -16.19 11.00
CA VAL A 201 -15.87 -16.33 10.37
C VAL A 201 -15.80 -17.31 9.22
N TYR A 202 -16.95 -17.79 8.77
CA TYR A 202 -17.11 -18.63 7.59
C TYR A 202 -17.81 -17.85 6.50
N VAL A 203 -17.26 -17.83 5.31
CA VAL A 203 -17.82 -17.11 4.15
C VAL A 203 -18.51 -18.08 3.19
N ALA A 204 -19.41 -17.54 2.36
CA ALA A 204 -20.21 -18.34 1.44
C ALA A 204 -19.40 -18.84 0.23
N ASP A 205 -18.43 -18.03 -0.24
CA ASP A 205 -17.74 -18.28 -1.49
C ASP A 205 -16.21 -18.18 -1.30
N PRO A 206 -15.44 -19.24 -1.58
CA PRO A 206 -13.99 -19.22 -1.47
C PRO A 206 -13.31 -18.26 -2.47
N VAL A 207 -13.96 -17.95 -3.61
CA VAL A 207 -13.44 -16.98 -4.58
C VAL A 207 -13.50 -15.56 -4.01
N ASP A 208 -14.58 -15.22 -3.31
CA ASP A 208 -14.70 -13.92 -2.64
C ASP A 208 -13.66 -13.77 -1.51
N LEU A 209 -13.43 -14.83 -0.74
CA LEU A 209 -12.34 -14.86 0.24
C LEU A 209 -10.97 -14.70 -0.42
N PHE A 210 -10.73 -15.40 -1.52
CA PHE A 210 -9.46 -15.29 -2.24
C PHE A 210 -9.18 -13.84 -2.68
N PHE A 211 -10.18 -13.16 -3.24
CA PHE A 211 -10.02 -11.76 -3.62
C PHE A 211 -9.91 -10.84 -2.41
N MET A 212 -10.65 -11.07 -1.32
CA MET A 212 -10.48 -10.32 -0.09
C MET A 212 -9.06 -10.45 0.48
N GLN A 213 -8.46 -11.63 0.40
CA GLN A 213 -7.06 -11.84 0.80
C GLN A 213 -6.08 -11.07 -0.09
N ILE A 214 -6.35 -10.97 -1.39
CA ILE A 214 -5.56 -10.17 -2.33
C ILE A 214 -5.67 -8.67 -1.99
N GLN A 215 -6.86 -8.19 -1.62
CA GLN A 215 -7.08 -6.80 -1.19
C GLN A 215 -6.48 -6.51 0.21
N GLY A 216 -6.25 -7.54 1.03
CA GLY A 216 -5.65 -7.44 2.36
C GLY A 216 -6.61 -7.00 3.46
N SER A 217 -7.83 -6.62 3.15
CA SER A 217 -8.90 -6.30 4.09
C SER A 217 -10.27 -6.51 3.44
N GLY A 218 -11.32 -6.63 4.25
CA GLY A 218 -12.68 -6.73 3.77
C GLY A 218 -13.70 -6.53 4.88
N ARG A 219 -14.95 -6.31 4.48
CA ARG A 219 -16.11 -6.30 5.38
C ARG A 219 -16.89 -7.60 5.17
N VAL A 220 -17.36 -8.17 6.27
CA VAL A 220 -18.21 -9.35 6.24
C VAL A 220 -19.56 -8.99 6.83
N LYS A 221 -20.61 -9.11 6.02
CA LYS A 221 -22.01 -9.00 6.47
C LYS A 221 -22.41 -10.34 7.06
N LEU A 222 -22.65 -10.36 8.34
CA LEU A 222 -23.03 -11.56 9.09
C LEU A 222 -24.52 -11.90 8.92
N THR A 223 -24.90 -13.11 9.28
CA THR A 223 -26.28 -13.62 9.21
C THR A 223 -27.27 -12.85 10.09
N ASP A 224 -26.78 -12.21 11.16
CA ASP A 224 -27.56 -11.32 12.02
C ASP A 224 -27.71 -9.89 11.46
N GLY A 225 -27.18 -9.62 10.26
CA GLY A 225 -27.20 -8.32 9.61
C GLY A 225 -26.05 -7.37 10.03
N SER A 226 -25.30 -7.69 11.06
CA SER A 226 -24.15 -6.89 11.48
C SER A 226 -23.00 -6.96 10.45
N ILE A 227 -22.18 -5.92 10.42
CA ILE A 227 -21.01 -5.87 9.53
C ILE A 227 -19.76 -5.78 10.39
N ILE A 228 -18.86 -6.73 10.19
CA ILE A 228 -17.54 -6.72 10.79
C ILE A 228 -16.49 -6.35 9.74
N ARG A 229 -15.33 -5.88 10.19
CA ARG A 229 -14.18 -5.58 9.33
C ARG A 229 -13.03 -6.50 9.68
N LEU A 230 -12.54 -7.21 8.66
CA LEU A 230 -11.34 -8.03 8.73
C LEU A 230 -10.17 -7.27 8.11
N HIS A 231 -9.05 -7.26 8.79
CA HIS A 231 -7.84 -6.56 8.40
C HIS A 231 -6.66 -7.51 8.40
N TYR A 232 -5.71 -7.29 7.48
CA TYR A 232 -4.47 -8.06 7.37
C TYR A 232 -3.74 -8.17 8.71
N ASP A 233 -3.35 -9.39 9.07
CA ASP A 233 -2.61 -9.69 10.29
C ASP A 233 -1.39 -10.60 10.04
N GLY A 234 -1.05 -10.79 8.81
CA GLY A 234 0.09 -11.60 8.38
C GLY A 234 -0.25 -12.47 7.16
N LYS A 235 0.78 -13.10 6.62
CA LYS A 235 0.65 -14.06 5.52
C LYS A 235 1.54 -15.27 5.77
N ASN A 236 1.28 -16.36 5.07
CA ASN A 236 2.06 -17.60 5.18
C ASN A 236 3.51 -17.51 4.64
N GLY A 237 3.96 -16.35 4.17
CA GLY A 237 5.33 -16.11 3.72
C GLY A 237 5.60 -16.42 2.24
N HIS A 238 4.81 -17.28 1.63
CA HIS A 238 4.98 -17.61 0.21
C HIS A 238 4.79 -16.38 -0.69
N PRO A 239 5.54 -16.32 -1.83
CA PRO A 239 5.38 -15.24 -2.79
C PRO A 239 3.99 -15.25 -3.42
N TYR A 240 3.49 -14.05 -3.74
CA TYR A 240 2.25 -13.91 -4.49
C TYR A 240 2.47 -14.25 -5.97
N SER A 241 1.59 -15.09 -6.52
CA SER A 241 1.51 -15.40 -7.93
C SER A 241 0.17 -14.98 -8.50
N SER A 242 0.20 -14.17 -9.59
CA SER A 242 -1.02 -13.70 -10.23
C SER A 242 -1.69 -14.82 -11.03
N ILE A 243 -2.84 -15.30 -10.58
CA ILE A 243 -3.61 -16.31 -11.31
C ILE A 243 -4.18 -15.75 -12.63
N GLY A 244 -4.47 -14.46 -12.70
CA GLY A 244 -4.87 -13.81 -13.96
C GLY A 244 -3.76 -13.86 -15.01
N ARG A 245 -2.52 -13.55 -14.62
CA ARG A 245 -1.36 -13.72 -15.49
C ARG A 245 -1.19 -15.18 -15.92
N TYR A 246 -1.25 -16.11 -14.98
CA TYR A 246 -1.16 -17.54 -15.27
C TYR A 246 -2.17 -17.98 -16.35
N LEU A 247 -3.44 -17.54 -16.24
CA LEU A 247 -4.47 -17.90 -17.21
C LEU A 247 -4.22 -17.28 -18.59
N ILE A 248 -3.67 -16.08 -18.66
CA ILE A 248 -3.27 -15.42 -19.91
C ILE A 248 -2.09 -16.16 -20.55
N GLU A 249 -1.04 -16.44 -19.79
CA GLU A 249 0.16 -17.15 -20.27
C GLU A 249 -0.15 -18.57 -20.76
N LYS A 250 -1.18 -19.20 -20.19
CA LYS A 250 -1.69 -20.52 -20.65
C LYS A 250 -2.69 -20.42 -21.81
N GLY A 251 -2.99 -19.23 -22.30
CA GLY A 251 -3.96 -19.01 -23.38
C GLY A 251 -5.41 -19.34 -23.02
N ILE A 252 -5.74 -19.46 -21.71
CA ILE A 252 -7.08 -19.80 -21.22
C ILE A 252 -8.01 -18.60 -21.27
N LEU A 253 -7.49 -17.42 -20.93
CA LEU A 253 -8.21 -16.16 -21.02
C LEU A 253 -7.40 -15.11 -21.80
N ALA A 254 -8.05 -14.38 -22.69
CA ALA A 254 -7.41 -13.31 -23.44
C ALA A 254 -7.14 -12.08 -22.55
N ALA A 255 -5.98 -11.43 -22.76
CA ALA A 255 -5.54 -10.30 -21.93
C ALA A 255 -6.48 -9.09 -22.00
N ASP A 256 -7.07 -8.82 -23.14
CA ASP A 256 -8.04 -7.74 -23.41
C ASP A 256 -9.40 -7.96 -22.72
N LYS A 257 -9.75 -9.21 -22.43
CA LYS A 257 -10.97 -9.61 -21.71
C LYS A 257 -10.75 -9.80 -20.21
N MET A 258 -9.52 -9.64 -19.73
CA MET A 258 -9.20 -9.86 -18.32
C MET A 258 -9.61 -8.66 -17.47
N SER A 259 -10.55 -8.88 -16.57
CA SER A 259 -10.94 -7.96 -15.49
C SER A 259 -11.16 -8.74 -14.20
N LEU A 260 -11.25 -8.03 -13.07
CA LEU A 260 -11.54 -8.69 -11.79
C LEU A 260 -12.86 -9.46 -11.84
N SER A 261 -13.91 -8.86 -12.41
CA SER A 261 -15.23 -9.51 -12.55
C SER A 261 -15.19 -10.70 -13.49
N ALA A 262 -14.52 -10.58 -14.65
CA ALA A 262 -14.38 -11.69 -15.59
C ALA A 262 -13.64 -12.88 -14.95
N LEU A 263 -12.54 -12.62 -14.24
CA LEU A 263 -11.80 -13.65 -13.53
C LEU A 263 -12.62 -14.28 -12.40
N SER A 264 -13.32 -13.47 -11.59
CA SER A 264 -14.20 -13.98 -10.54
C SER A 264 -15.29 -14.89 -11.09
N ASN A 265 -16.00 -14.44 -12.13
CA ASN A 265 -17.06 -15.21 -12.77
C ASN A 265 -16.51 -16.52 -13.37
N TRP A 266 -15.34 -16.48 -13.99
CA TRP A 266 -14.70 -17.67 -14.56
C TRP A 266 -14.34 -18.71 -13.49
N LEU A 267 -13.82 -18.26 -12.32
CA LEU A 267 -13.50 -19.13 -11.20
C LEU A 267 -14.76 -19.76 -10.56
N LYS A 268 -15.82 -18.95 -10.42
CA LYS A 268 -17.12 -19.41 -9.84
C LYS A 268 -17.91 -20.34 -10.76
N ALA A 269 -17.73 -20.23 -12.07
CA ALA A 269 -18.43 -21.06 -13.04
C ALA A 269 -18.12 -22.57 -12.92
N ASP A 270 -16.95 -22.93 -12.37
CA ASP A 270 -16.56 -24.30 -12.09
C ASP A 270 -15.71 -24.29 -10.82
N PRO A 271 -16.30 -24.63 -9.63
CA PRO A 271 -15.65 -24.53 -8.35
C PRO A 271 -14.37 -25.40 -8.22
N GLU A 272 -14.37 -26.60 -8.78
CA GLU A 272 -13.21 -27.49 -8.71
C GLU A 272 -12.03 -27.00 -9.57
N ARG A 273 -12.34 -26.52 -10.76
CA ARG A 273 -11.34 -25.85 -11.62
C ARG A 273 -10.86 -24.56 -10.97
N GLY A 274 -11.76 -23.74 -10.46
CA GLY A 274 -11.46 -22.49 -9.77
C GLY A 274 -10.54 -22.69 -8.59
N LYS A 275 -10.79 -23.69 -7.78
CA LYS A 275 -9.96 -24.08 -6.64
C LYS A 275 -8.53 -24.42 -7.06
N LYS A 276 -8.36 -25.26 -8.09
CA LYS A 276 -7.04 -25.66 -8.63
C LYS A 276 -6.27 -24.44 -9.17
N ILE A 277 -6.96 -23.48 -9.78
CA ILE A 277 -6.35 -22.24 -10.27
C ILE A 277 -5.98 -21.31 -9.12
N MET A 278 -6.83 -21.13 -8.12
CA MET A 278 -6.49 -20.32 -6.93
C MET A 278 -5.26 -20.89 -6.19
N TRP A 279 -5.04 -22.18 -6.21
CA TRP A 279 -3.86 -22.83 -5.63
C TRP A 279 -2.54 -22.56 -6.37
N GLN A 280 -2.58 -22.04 -7.62
CA GLN A 280 -1.36 -21.54 -8.30
C GLN A 280 -0.76 -20.31 -7.57
N ASN A 281 -1.54 -19.66 -6.71
CA ASN A 281 -1.05 -18.68 -5.77
C ASN A 281 -0.89 -19.32 -4.38
N ALA A 282 0.34 -19.71 -4.05
CA ALA A 282 0.66 -20.33 -2.75
C ALA A 282 0.49 -19.38 -1.56
N SER A 283 0.45 -18.05 -1.79
CA SER A 283 0.31 -17.04 -0.75
C SER A 283 -1.09 -17.07 -0.12
N TYR A 284 -1.15 -17.04 1.21
CA TYR A 284 -2.38 -17.01 2.02
C TYR A 284 -2.28 -15.90 3.05
N VAL A 285 -3.35 -15.09 3.20
CA VAL A 285 -3.43 -13.98 4.15
C VAL A 285 -4.29 -14.35 5.35
N PHE A 286 -3.77 -14.04 6.55
CA PHE A 286 -4.47 -14.16 7.82
C PHE A 286 -5.03 -12.80 8.24
N PHE A 287 -6.15 -12.82 8.97
CA PHE A 287 -6.87 -11.61 9.34
C PHE A 287 -6.99 -11.46 10.86
N ARG A 288 -7.24 -10.22 11.28
CA ARG A 288 -7.80 -9.88 12.59
C ARG A 288 -9.08 -9.08 12.42
N GLU A 289 -10.00 -9.22 13.34
CA GLU A 289 -11.20 -8.41 13.38
C GLU A 289 -10.88 -7.05 14.00
N LEU A 290 -11.21 -5.97 13.32
CA LEU A 290 -11.11 -4.62 13.87
C LEU A 290 -12.31 -4.35 14.79
N LYS A 291 -12.06 -3.75 15.96
CA LYS A 291 -13.07 -3.44 16.99
C LYS A 291 -13.04 -1.97 17.37
N GLY A 292 -14.13 -1.50 17.98
CA GLY A 292 -14.24 -0.14 18.48
C GLY A 292 -13.97 0.91 17.39
N SER A 293 -13.18 1.91 17.69
CA SER A 293 -12.85 3.00 16.77
C SER A 293 -12.06 2.55 15.52
N GLU A 294 -11.35 1.44 15.60
CA GLU A 294 -10.62 0.89 14.44
C GLU A 294 -11.56 0.37 13.35
N ALA A 295 -12.75 -0.13 13.74
CA ALA A 295 -13.73 -0.68 12.80
C ALA A 295 -14.36 0.38 11.88
N GLY A 296 -14.21 1.68 12.18
CA GLY A 296 -14.84 2.78 11.44
C GLY A 296 -14.33 2.98 10.01
N ALA A 297 -13.09 2.57 9.69
CA ALA A 297 -12.49 2.72 8.37
C ALA A 297 -11.51 1.59 8.03
N ALA A 298 -11.30 1.33 6.73
CA ALA A 298 -10.19 0.51 6.27
C ALA A 298 -8.86 1.16 6.66
N ARG A 299 -7.85 0.36 6.97
CA ARG A 299 -6.54 0.83 7.41
C ARG A 299 -5.44 0.32 6.48
N GLY A 300 -4.46 1.17 6.21
CA GLY A 300 -3.25 0.82 5.47
C GLY A 300 -2.15 0.24 6.36
N ALA A 301 -1.00 -0.04 5.76
CA ALA A 301 0.16 -0.62 6.44
C ALA A 301 0.70 0.23 7.59
N MET A 302 0.56 1.56 7.53
CA MET A 302 0.90 2.44 8.65
C MET A 302 -0.18 2.51 9.75
N ASN A 303 -1.21 1.66 9.68
CA ASN A 303 -2.36 1.64 10.59
C ASN A 303 -3.12 2.99 10.65
N ALA A 304 -3.05 3.80 9.59
CA ALA A 304 -3.84 5.01 9.43
C ALA A 304 -5.14 4.71 8.67
N PRO A 305 -6.26 5.41 8.98
CA PRO A 305 -7.49 5.27 8.22
C PRO A 305 -7.30 5.71 6.76
N LEU A 306 -7.65 4.83 5.82
CA LEU A 306 -7.58 5.12 4.40
C LEU A 306 -8.68 6.08 3.95
N THR A 307 -8.38 6.87 2.93
CA THR A 307 -9.30 7.84 2.33
C THR A 307 -9.44 7.54 0.83
N PRO A 308 -10.66 7.24 0.32
CA PRO A 308 -10.89 6.96 -1.09
C PRO A 308 -10.35 8.07 -2.00
N GLY A 309 -9.60 7.67 -3.04
CA GLY A 309 -8.99 8.59 -4.02
C GLY A 309 -7.90 9.51 -3.45
N ARG A 310 -7.46 9.29 -2.19
CA ARG A 310 -6.39 10.06 -1.53
C ARG A 310 -5.32 9.21 -0.86
N SER A 311 -5.58 7.92 -0.64
CA SER A 311 -4.60 6.97 -0.10
C SER A 311 -3.95 6.18 -1.23
N LEU A 312 -2.62 6.06 -1.18
CA LEU A 312 -1.80 5.38 -2.16
C LEU A 312 -0.98 4.29 -1.47
N ALA A 313 -1.00 3.07 -2.01
CA ALA A 313 -0.03 2.05 -1.66
C ALA A 313 1.22 2.23 -2.55
N ILE A 314 2.40 2.15 -1.93
CA ILE A 314 3.70 2.47 -2.52
C ILE A 314 4.74 1.39 -2.25
N ASP A 315 5.88 1.50 -2.93
CA ASP A 315 7.09 0.74 -2.60
C ASP A 315 7.95 1.52 -1.59
N THR A 316 8.10 0.96 -0.40
CA THR A 316 8.90 1.57 0.69
C THR A 316 10.40 1.58 0.43
N ALA A 317 10.88 0.90 -0.62
CA ALA A 317 12.26 1.05 -1.07
C ALA A 317 12.55 2.44 -1.68
N PHE A 318 11.50 3.16 -2.11
CA PHE A 318 11.61 4.46 -2.79
C PHE A 318 10.88 5.59 -2.05
N HIS A 319 9.82 5.28 -1.31
CA HIS A 319 8.97 6.30 -0.68
C HIS A 319 8.77 6.03 0.80
N VAL A 320 8.68 7.09 1.57
CA VAL A 320 8.38 7.04 3.01
C VAL A 320 6.86 7.04 3.21
N LEU A 321 6.37 6.17 4.09
CA LEU A 321 4.97 6.20 4.51
C LEU A 321 4.63 7.53 5.20
N GLY A 322 3.48 8.09 4.87
CA GLY A 322 3.03 9.42 5.29
C GLY A 322 3.39 10.54 4.30
N SER A 323 4.29 10.30 3.35
CA SER A 323 4.68 11.32 2.35
C SER A 323 3.57 11.64 1.37
N PRO A 324 3.40 12.92 0.99
CA PRO A 324 2.50 13.32 -0.09
C PRO A 324 3.16 13.09 -1.46
N ILE A 325 2.39 12.50 -2.37
CA ILE A 325 2.81 12.18 -3.76
C ILE A 325 1.72 12.68 -4.70
N PHE A 326 2.07 13.56 -5.63
CA PHE A 326 1.15 13.98 -6.67
C PHE A 326 1.22 12.99 -7.84
N VAL A 327 0.09 12.32 -8.08
CA VAL A 327 -0.06 11.33 -9.15
C VAL A 327 -0.65 12.00 -10.37
N ASN A 328 0.08 11.97 -11.48
CA ASN A 328 -0.36 12.41 -12.79
C ASN A 328 -0.59 11.17 -13.66
N GLY A 329 -1.85 10.75 -13.81
CA GLY A 329 -2.26 9.62 -14.62
C GLY A 329 -3.04 10.05 -15.86
N SER A 330 -2.91 9.29 -16.94
CA SER A 330 -3.63 9.50 -18.22
C SER A 330 -4.72 8.45 -18.42
N ASP A 331 -5.69 8.79 -19.24
CA ASP A 331 -6.75 7.88 -19.75
C ASP A 331 -7.62 7.23 -18.68
N MET A 332 -7.74 7.87 -17.50
CA MET A 332 -8.55 7.38 -16.38
C MET A 332 -10.00 7.89 -16.43
N LEU A 333 -10.66 7.76 -17.57
CA LEU A 333 -12.05 8.23 -17.83
C LEU A 333 -13.08 7.68 -16.85
N HIS A 334 -12.83 6.50 -16.27
CA HIS A 334 -13.70 5.87 -15.27
C HIS A 334 -13.65 6.55 -13.90
N VAL A 335 -12.60 7.36 -13.64
CA VAL A 335 -12.42 8.12 -12.38
C VAL A 335 -12.67 9.59 -12.60
N ASP A 336 -12.25 10.14 -13.74
CA ASP A 336 -12.40 11.54 -14.11
C ASP A 336 -12.78 11.65 -15.59
N LYS A 337 -13.88 12.33 -15.87
CA LYS A 337 -14.40 12.50 -17.25
C LYS A 337 -13.42 13.22 -18.18
N SER A 338 -12.47 13.99 -17.64
CA SER A 338 -11.40 14.61 -18.43
C SER A 338 -10.32 13.62 -18.86
N GLY A 339 -10.33 12.39 -18.34
CA GLY A 339 -9.28 11.39 -18.52
C GLY A 339 -8.01 11.65 -17.76
N SER A 340 -7.84 12.84 -17.18
CA SER A 340 -6.65 13.23 -16.44
C SER A 340 -6.82 12.99 -14.94
N PHE A 341 -6.05 12.08 -14.38
CA PHE A 341 -6.00 11.88 -12.94
C PHE A 341 -4.82 12.68 -12.36
N ASN A 342 -5.11 13.88 -11.89
CA ASN A 342 -4.13 14.80 -11.30
C ASN A 342 -4.50 15.02 -9.84
N ARG A 343 -3.91 14.24 -8.92
CA ARG A 343 -4.31 14.28 -7.49
C ARG A 343 -3.11 14.13 -6.56
N LEU A 344 -3.13 14.96 -5.54
CA LEU A 344 -2.25 14.79 -4.38
C LEU A 344 -2.79 13.65 -3.52
N MET A 345 -1.97 12.62 -3.37
CA MET A 345 -2.26 11.42 -2.60
C MET A 345 -1.26 11.26 -1.47
N ILE A 346 -1.62 10.49 -0.47
CA ILE A 346 -0.77 10.24 0.69
C ILE A 346 -0.35 8.76 0.69
N ALA A 347 0.92 8.51 0.83
CA ALA A 347 1.51 7.18 0.95
C ALA A 347 1.11 6.55 2.29
N GLN A 348 0.01 5.80 2.33
CA GLN A 348 -0.55 5.25 3.57
C GLN A 348 -0.49 3.73 3.63
N ASP A 349 -0.11 3.09 2.53
CA ASP A 349 -0.20 1.66 2.38
C ASP A 349 0.95 1.06 1.57
N VAL A 350 1.06 -0.27 1.56
CA VAL A 350 2.03 -1.02 0.79
C VAL A 350 1.38 -2.24 0.15
N GLY A 351 2.00 -2.79 -0.89
CA GLY A 351 1.53 -4.03 -1.50
C GLY A 351 2.69 -4.91 -1.97
N SER A 352 2.54 -6.24 -1.87
CA SER A 352 3.60 -7.17 -2.31
C SER A 352 3.91 -7.05 -3.81
N ALA A 353 2.92 -6.65 -4.61
CA ALA A 353 3.04 -6.43 -6.05
C ALA A 353 3.37 -4.97 -6.42
N ILE A 354 3.46 -4.06 -5.44
CA ILE A 354 3.78 -2.65 -5.67
C ILE A 354 5.29 -2.51 -5.55
N ARG A 355 5.99 -2.56 -6.69
CA ARG A 355 7.44 -2.50 -6.78
C ARG A 355 7.89 -1.49 -7.82
N GLY A 356 8.74 -0.55 -7.41
CA GLY A 356 9.33 0.49 -8.26
C GLY A 356 8.94 1.92 -7.84
N PRO A 357 9.73 2.91 -8.33
CA PRO A 357 9.64 4.31 -7.89
C PRO A 357 8.36 5.03 -8.35
N GLU A 358 7.78 4.64 -9.48
CA GLU A 358 6.51 5.19 -9.99
C GLU A 358 5.42 4.10 -10.05
N ARG A 359 5.43 3.17 -9.07
CA ARG A 359 4.40 2.14 -8.93
C ARG A 359 3.50 2.46 -7.74
N GLY A 360 2.20 2.64 -7.99
CA GLY A 360 1.21 2.92 -6.95
C GLY A 360 -0.09 2.15 -7.12
N ASP A 361 -0.82 2.00 -6.02
CA ASP A 361 -2.15 1.40 -6.00
C ASP A 361 -3.11 2.35 -5.27
N ILE A 362 -4.14 2.79 -5.98
CA ILE A 362 -5.08 3.81 -5.51
C ILE A 362 -6.19 3.13 -4.71
N TYR A 363 -6.42 3.58 -3.47
CA TYR A 363 -7.56 3.14 -2.68
C TYR A 363 -8.86 3.80 -3.16
N PHE A 364 -9.80 3.03 -3.64
CA PHE A 364 -11.08 3.53 -4.14
C PHE A 364 -12.23 3.50 -3.13
N GLY A 365 -12.01 2.93 -1.96
CA GLY A 365 -13.05 2.83 -0.93
C GLY A 365 -13.53 1.41 -0.71
N SER A 366 -14.80 1.26 -0.32
CA SER A 366 -15.36 -0.03 0.08
C SER A 366 -16.59 -0.38 -0.76
N GLY A 367 -16.80 -1.69 -0.98
CA GLY A 367 -17.97 -2.24 -1.65
C GLY A 367 -17.89 -2.21 -3.17
N ASP A 368 -18.99 -2.59 -3.83
CA ASP A 368 -19.02 -2.90 -5.28
C ASP A 368 -18.69 -1.71 -6.17
N ALA A 369 -19.14 -0.52 -5.82
CA ALA A 369 -18.82 0.69 -6.60
C ALA A 369 -17.31 0.96 -6.62
N ALA A 370 -16.65 0.84 -5.47
CA ALA A 370 -15.20 0.95 -5.37
C ALA A 370 -14.50 -0.19 -6.11
N GLY A 371 -15.05 -1.40 -6.03
CA GLY A 371 -14.55 -2.58 -6.75
C GLY A 371 -14.58 -2.42 -8.26
N ARG A 372 -15.65 -1.82 -8.81
CA ARG A 372 -15.75 -1.52 -10.25
C ARG A 372 -14.67 -0.54 -10.71
N LEU A 373 -14.42 0.52 -9.94
CA LEU A 373 -13.35 1.48 -10.25
C LEU A 373 -11.96 0.82 -10.14
N ALA A 374 -11.70 0.13 -9.05
CA ALA A 374 -10.43 -0.55 -8.80
C ALA A 374 -10.13 -1.60 -9.86
N GLY A 375 -11.13 -2.38 -10.26
CA GLY A 375 -10.98 -3.52 -11.17
C GLY A 375 -10.59 -3.16 -12.61
N VAL A 376 -10.83 -1.92 -13.04
CA VAL A 376 -10.45 -1.40 -14.36
C VAL A 376 -9.29 -0.41 -14.32
N THR A 377 -8.79 -0.07 -13.14
CA THR A 377 -7.67 0.86 -13.00
C THR A 377 -6.34 0.16 -13.27
N LYS A 378 -5.74 0.44 -14.43
CA LYS A 378 -4.40 0.01 -14.83
C LYS A 378 -3.89 0.99 -15.88
N HIS A 379 -3.28 2.08 -15.44
CA HIS A 379 -2.95 3.21 -16.30
C HIS A 379 -1.53 3.67 -16.08
N ALA A 380 -0.91 4.19 -17.15
CA ALA A 380 0.36 4.88 -17.05
C ALA A 380 0.23 6.11 -16.13
N ALA A 381 1.22 6.34 -15.30
CA ALA A 381 1.26 7.49 -14.42
C ALA A 381 2.69 7.97 -14.18
N LYS A 382 2.81 9.26 -13.87
CA LYS A 382 4.03 9.89 -13.37
C LYS A 382 3.82 10.34 -11.94
N PHE A 383 4.85 10.20 -11.12
CA PHE A 383 4.84 10.66 -9.75
C PHE A 383 5.68 11.91 -9.60
N ILE A 384 5.10 12.90 -8.94
CA ILE A 384 5.81 14.07 -8.44
C ILE A 384 5.78 13.97 -6.92
N VAL A 385 6.94 13.66 -6.34
CA VAL A 385 7.07 13.45 -4.90
C VAL A 385 7.27 14.79 -4.22
N LEU A 386 6.44 15.09 -3.25
CA LEU A 386 6.58 16.28 -2.43
C LEU A 386 7.56 15.96 -1.29
N LEU A 387 8.81 16.33 -1.46
CA LEU A 387 9.82 16.18 -0.41
C LEU A 387 9.63 17.28 0.65
N PRO A 388 9.68 16.92 1.94
CA PRO A 388 9.56 17.92 2.99
C PRO A 388 10.74 18.89 2.93
N LYS A 389 10.47 20.16 3.15
CA LYS A 389 11.54 21.16 3.34
C LYS A 389 12.30 20.82 4.60
N SER A 390 13.62 20.93 4.56
CA SER A 390 14.43 20.83 5.76
C SER A 390 14.03 21.95 6.73
N PRO A 391 13.92 21.68 8.03
CA PRO A 391 13.79 22.77 9.01
C PRO A 391 14.97 23.74 8.81
N PRO A 392 14.78 25.05 9.03
CA PRO A 392 15.90 25.96 9.09
C PRO A 392 16.91 25.39 10.08
N ALA A 393 18.19 25.33 9.69
CA ALA A 393 19.22 24.98 10.63
C ALA A 393 19.03 25.91 11.86
N GLU A 394 18.81 25.35 13.05
CA GLU A 394 18.84 26.15 14.25
C GLU A 394 20.20 26.84 14.23
N ALA A 395 20.18 28.18 14.23
CA ALA A 395 21.41 28.94 14.36
C ALA A 395 22.06 28.46 15.65
N GLU A 396 23.16 27.72 15.54
CA GLU A 396 23.97 27.36 16.69
C GLU A 396 24.25 28.68 17.39
N THR A 397 23.62 28.90 18.53
CA THR A 397 24.01 29.97 19.45
C THR A 397 25.41 29.59 19.89
N ALA A 398 26.41 30.22 19.27
CA ALA A 398 27.78 30.07 19.64
C ALA A 398 27.88 30.29 21.15
N PRO A 399 28.51 29.37 21.91
CA PRO A 399 28.69 29.58 23.31
C PRO A 399 29.53 30.86 23.50
N SER A 400 28.94 31.86 24.13
CA SER A 400 29.65 33.07 24.52
C SER A 400 30.70 32.68 25.56
N PHE A 401 31.94 32.44 25.12
CA PHE A 401 33.09 32.33 26.02
C PHE A 401 33.35 33.72 26.65
N GLY A 402 32.83 33.91 27.83
CA GLY A 402 33.21 35.04 28.68
C GLY A 402 34.72 34.99 29.02
N LEU A 403 35.49 35.80 28.31
CA LEU A 403 36.88 36.07 28.67
C LEU A 403 36.90 36.87 29.99
N THR A 404 37.06 36.19 31.12
CA THR A 404 37.37 36.84 32.38
C THR A 404 38.89 37.16 32.42
N THR A 405 39.22 38.38 32.09
CA THR A 405 40.60 38.90 32.21
C THR A 405 40.93 39.08 33.68
N VAL A 406 41.73 38.19 34.24
CA VAL A 406 42.32 38.38 35.59
C VAL A 406 43.56 39.25 35.45
N VAL A 407 43.42 40.51 35.82
CA VAL A 407 44.58 41.43 36.02
C VAL A 407 45.27 41.07 37.33
N LYS A 408 46.46 40.52 37.29
CA LYS A 408 47.34 40.35 38.42
C LYS A 408 48.15 41.61 38.59
N THR A 409 47.81 42.44 39.57
CA THR A 409 48.72 43.50 40.14
C THR A 409 49.73 42.86 41.06
N ARG A 410 51.01 43.01 40.72
CA ARG A 410 52.14 42.77 41.65
C ARG A 410 52.27 43.96 42.56
N ARG A 411 52.42 43.72 43.86
CA ARG A 411 53.27 44.38 44.80
C ARG A 411 54.16 43.37 45.53
#